data_e0006725ac04d1d121b763e7828e915c
#
_entry.id   e0006725ac04d1d121b763e7828e915c
#
_cell.length_a   1.000
_cell.length_b   1.000
_cell.length_c   1.000
_cell.angle_alpha   90.00
_cell.angle_beta   90.00
_cell.angle_gamma   90.00
#
_symmetry.space_group_name_H-M   'P 1'
#
loop_
_entity.id
_entity.type
_entity.pdbx_description
1 polymer ?
#
loop_
_entity_poly.entity_id
_entity_poly.type
_entity_poly.pdbx_seq_one_letter_code
_entity_poly.pdbx_strand_id
1 'polypeptide(L)'
;MASIYLIENLLSNKKYIGQTKQRISKRIYQHFNQAKKGTITPLYNALRKYTRENFKISCIENVPPELLDEREQYWIEYYNCYTEGYNCSIGGGGPKGYNHSQETKDKMSASHKELPSHRKGKKGIHTAEANRKRSETLKKSYRDGTRKPRDYSDISGENNGNYKTGKYLGEYARYKKKQSA
;
A
#
# COMPACT_ATOMS: atom_id res chain seq x y z
N MET A 1 15.36 -12.97 5.86
CA MET A 1 14.47 -14.13 5.70
C MET A 1 13.04 -13.69 5.87
N ALA A 2 12.12 -14.30 5.14
CA ALA A 2 10.69 -14.12 5.29
C ALA A 2 10.13 -15.29 6.14
N SER A 3 8.93 -15.13 6.69
CA SER A 3 8.35 -16.12 7.60
C SER A 3 6.94 -16.49 7.21
N ILE A 4 6.61 -17.76 7.33
CA ILE A 4 5.24 -18.29 7.34
C ILE A 4 4.80 -18.41 8.81
N TYR A 5 3.62 -17.93 9.12
CA TYR A 5 3.07 -17.96 10.48
C TYR A 5 1.65 -18.52 10.50
N LEU A 6 1.31 -19.12 11.61
CA LEU A 6 0.01 -19.66 11.94
C LEU A 6 -0.67 -18.79 13.00
N ILE A 7 -1.93 -18.48 12.79
CA ILE A 7 -2.85 -17.96 13.80
C ILE A 7 -3.91 -19.06 14.03
N GLU A 8 -3.94 -19.63 15.21
CA GLU A 8 -4.89 -20.66 15.61
C GLU A 8 -5.85 -20.11 16.66
N ASN A 9 -7.14 -20.26 16.41
CA ASN A 9 -8.18 -19.93 17.38
C ASN A 9 -8.41 -21.14 18.29
N LEU A 10 -8.07 -21.02 19.55
CA LEU A 10 -8.12 -22.10 20.52
C LEU A 10 -9.55 -22.57 20.86
N LEU A 11 -10.57 -21.73 20.62
CA LEU A 11 -11.96 -22.08 20.91
C LEU A 11 -12.65 -22.79 19.72
N SER A 12 -12.31 -22.41 18.49
CA SER A 12 -12.94 -22.97 17.30
C SER A 12 -12.05 -23.93 16.52
N ASN A 13 -10.80 -24.09 16.91
CA ASN A 13 -9.73 -24.85 16.24
C ASN A 13 -9.47 -24.40 14.78
N LYS A 14 -10.09 -23.29 14.37
CA LYS A 14 -9.87 -22.73 13.03
C LYS A 14 -8.52 -22.05 12.93
N LYS A 15 -7.90 -22.18 11.77
CA LYS A 15 -6.54 -21.74 11.51
C LYS A 15 -6.47 -20.72 10.38
N TYR A 16 -5.46 -19.89 10.43
CA TYR A 16 -5.08 -18.96 9.37
C TYR A 16 -3.59 -19.07 9.13
N ILE A 17 -3.19 -19.23 7.89
CA ILE A 17 -1.80 -19.17 7.44
C ILE A 17 -1.57 -17.82 6.78
N GLY A 18 -0.45 -17.21 7.09
CA GLY A 18 -0.03 -15.98 6.44
C GLY A 18 1.48 -15.89 6.27
N GLN A 19 1.87 -15.04 5.36
CA GLN A 19 3.28 -14.77 5.06
C GLN A 19 3.69 -13.35 5.43
N THR A 20 4.97 -13.17 5.74
CA THR A 20 5.51 -11.84 6.00
C THR A 20 7.00 -11.73 5.75
N LYS A 21 7.43 -10.59 5.15
CA LYS A 21 8.85 -10.18 5.07
C LYS A 21 9.26 -9.31 6.26
N GLN A 22 8.31 -8.99 7.15
CA GLN A 22 8.54 -8.20 8.37
C GLN A 22 8.54 -9.12 9.58
N ARG A 23 8.86 -8.55 10.76
CA ARG A 23 8.70 -9.27 12.04
C ARG A 23 7.24 -9.71 12.21
N ILE A 24 7.02 -10.95 12.61
CA ILE A 24 5.69 -11.53 12.81
C ILE A 24 4.86 -10.66 13.77
N SER A 25 5.45 -10.19 14.86
CA SER A 25 4.78 -9.31 15.85
C SER A 25 4.17 -8.06 15.18
N LYS A 26 4.90 -7.42 14.26
CA LYS A 26 4.41 -6.25 13.51
C LYS A 26 3.26 -6.64 12.57
N ARG A 27 3.36 -7.79 11.90
CA ARG A 27 2.30 -8.29 11.03
C ARG A 27 1.02 -8.61 11.81
N ILE A 28 1.16 -9.26 12.96
CA ILE A 28 0.03 -9.57 13.86
C ILE A 28 -0.63 -8.29 14.37
N TYR A 29 0.14 -7.30 14.78
CA TYR A 29 -0.41 -5.99 15.15
C TYR A 29 -1.24 -5.36 14.02
N GLN A 30 -0.77 -5.47 12.77
CA GLN A 30 -1.53 -5.00 11.61
C GLN A 30 -2.85 -5.73 11.44
N HIS A 31 -2.90 -7.07 11.65
CA HIS A 31 -4.15 -7.84 11.60
C HIS A 31 -5.16 -7.34 12.63
N PHE A 32 -4.76 -7.17 13.87
CA PHE A 32 -5.64 -6.64 14.91
C PHE A 32 -6.13 -5.22 14.60
N ASN A 33 -5.28 -4.37 14.06
CA ASN A 33 -5.68 -3.02 13.66
C ASN A 33 -6.67 -3.03 12.49
N GLN A 34 -6.48 -3.90 11.50
CA GLN A 34 -7.44 -4.04 10.39
C GLN A 34 -8.79 -4.60 10.89
N ALA A 35 -8.76 -5.53 11.83
CA ALA A 35 -9.97 -6.00 12.48
C ALA A 35 -10.72 -4.87 13.19
N LYS A 36 -10.03 -4.02 13.96
CA LYS A 36 -10.61 -2.83 14.63
C LYS A 36 -11.19 -1.81 13.65
N LYS A 37 -10.58 -1.65 12.48
CA LYS A 37 -11.07 -0.76 11.41
C LYS A 37 -12.34 -1.26 10.71
N GLY A 38 -12.85 -2.43 11.05
CA GLY A 38 -14.07 -2.98 10.47
C GLY A 38 -13.87 -3.73 9.16
N THR A 39 -12.63 -4.02 8.74
CA THR A 39 -12.38 -4.84 7.54
C THR A 39 -13.08 -6.19 7.65
N ILE A 40 -13.82 -6.59 6.61
CA ILE A 40 -14.65 -7.80 6.62
C ILE A 40 -13.90 -8.95 5.95
N THR A 41 -13.35 -9.86 6.76
CA THR A 41 -12.82 -11.17 6.34
C THR A 41 -13.08 -12.19 7.44
N PRO A 42 -13.06 -13.50 7.14
CA PRO A 42 -13.23 -14.54 8.15
C PRO A 42 -12.29 -14.37 9.35
N LEU A 43 -10.98 -14.13 9.10
CA LEU A 43 -10.00 -13.87 10.15
C LEU A 43 -10.37 -12.63 10.99
N TYR A 44 -10.67 -11.50 10.34
CA TYR A 44 -10.94 -10.25 11.07
C TYR A 44 -12.26 -10.28 11.82
N ASN A 45 -13.26 -11.01 11.31
CA ASN A 45 -14.49 -11.28 12.04
C ASN A 45 -14.20 -12.09 13.31
N ALA A 46 -13.35 -13.12 13.20
CA ALA A 46 -12.93 -13.91 14.35
C ALA A 46 -12.12 -13.08 15.37
N LEU A 47 -11.17 -12.26 14.91
CA LEU A 47 -10.37 -11.37 15.78
C LEU A 47 -11.22 -10.32 16.51
N ARG A 48 -12.37 -9.92 15.96
CA ARG A 48 -13.34 -9.06 16.66
C ARG A 48 -14.23 -9.81 17.64
N LYS A 49 -14.60 -11.05 17.29
CA LYS A 49 -15.51 -11.87 18.10
C LYS A 49 -14.82 -12.43 19.33
N TYR A 50 -13.58 -12.87 19.20
CA TYR A 50 -12.82 -13.52 20.24
C TYR A 50 -11.74 -12.59 20.77
N THR A 51 -11.39 -12.74 22.07
CA THR A 51 -10.30 -11.97 22.68
C THR A 51 -8.94 -12.49 22.19
N ARG A 52 -7.91 -11.66 22.32
CA ARG A 52 -6.55 -11.98 21.84
C ARG A 52 -5.98 -13.26 22.49
N GLU A 53 -6.32 -13.51 23.73
CA GLU A 53 -5.85 -14.67 24.53
C GLU A 53 -6.29 -16.00 23.91
N ASN A 54 -7.38 -15.99 23.16
CA ASN A 54 -7.89 -17.17 22.46
C ASN A 54 -7.18 -17.46 21.13
N PHE A 55 -6.16 -16.68 20.78
CA PHE A 55 -5.37 -16.88 19.55
C PHE A 55 -3.93 -17.23 19.89
N LYS A 56 -3.52 -18.43 19.52
CA LYS A 56 -2.12 -18.86 19.52
C LYS A 56 -1.47 -18.46 18.20
N ILE A 57 -0.29 -17.84 18.30
CA ILE A 57 0.47 -17.37 17.13
C ILE A 57 1.83 -18.05 17.17
N SER A 58 2.20 -18.69 16.08
CA SER A 58 3.48 -19.37 15.93
C SER A 58 4.11 -19.11 14.57
N CYS A 59 5.44 -19.06 14.53
CA CYS A 59 6.19 -19.17 13.29
C CYS A 59 6.23 -20.65 12.92
N ILE A 60 5.86 -20.97 11.68
CA ILE A 60 5.94 -22.34 11.17
C ILE A 60 7.28 -22.56 10.48
N GLU A 61 7.65 -21.61 9.63
CA GLU A 61 8.81 -21.76 8.75
C GLU A 61 9.43 -20.39 8.43
N ASN A 62 10.76 -20.37 8.31
CA ASN A 62 11.50 -19.23 7.77
C ASN A 62 12.06 -19.63 6.39
N VAL A 63 11.73 -18.83 5.37
CA VAL A 63 12.05 -19.16 3.98
C VAL A 63 12.70 -17.98 3.26
N PRO A 64 13.44 -18.23 2.19
CA PRO A 64 13.83 -17.19 1.25
C PRO A 64 12.60 -16.49 0.67
N PRO A 65 12.69 -15.17 0.39
CA PRO A 65 11.54 -14.40 -0.14
C PRO A 65 10.96 -14.95 -1.45
N GLU A 66 11.76 -15.66 -2.22
CA GLU A 66 11.41 -16.23 -3.53
C GLU A 66 10.44 -17.41 -3.39
N LEU A 67 10.59 -18.19 -2.33
CA LEU A 67 9.75 -19.38 -2.05
C LEU A 67 8.53 -19.07 -1.18
N LEU A 68 8.36 -17.81 -0.78
CA LEU A 68 7.38 -17.43 0.21
C LEU A 68 5.93 -17.75 -0.22
N ASP A 69 5.58 -17.51 -1.47
CA ASP A 69 4.24 -17.77 -2.01
C ASP A 69 3.95 -19.26 -2.13
N GLU A 70 4.93 -20.05 -2.58
CA GLU A 70 4.82 -21.51 -2.70
C GLU A 70 4.64 -22.16 -1.32
N ARG A 71 5.43 -21.74 -0.33
CA ARG A 71 5.36 -22.27 1.03
C ARG A 71 4.08 -21.85 1.74
N GLU A 72 3.57 -20.64 1.50
CA GLU A 72 2.26 -20.23 2.01
C GLU A 72 1.15 -21.14 1.47
N GLN A 73 1.13 -21.39 0.15
CA GLN A 73 0.14 -22.29 -0.48
C GLN A 73 0.20 -23.70 0.12
N TYR A 74 1.41 -24.26 0.25
CA TYR A 74 1.61 -25.57 0.86
C TYR A 74 1.01 -25.66 2.26
N TRP A 75 1.26 -24.66 3.13
CA TRP A 75 0.76 -24.68 4.50
C TRP A 75 -0.74 -24.39 4.59
N ILE A 76 -1.32 -23.60 3.67
CA ILE A 76 -2.77 -23.39 3.60
C ILE A 76 -3.47 -24.71 3.25
N GLU A 77 -2.94 -25.46 2.29
CA GLU A 77 -3.45 -26.78 1.90
C GLU A 77 -3.28 -27.79 3.04
N TYR A 78 -2.08 -27.89 3.60
CA TYR A 78 -1.76 -28.82 4.69
C TYR A 78 -2.70 -28.68 5.89
N TYR A 79 -3.04 -27.46 6.29
CA TYR A 79 -3.96 -27.19 7.40
C TYR A 79 -5.41 -26.99 6.95
N ASN A 80 -5.72 -27.17 5.67
CA ASN A 80 -7.04 -26.94 5.09
C ASN A 80 -7.67 -25.58 5.45
N CYS A 81 -6.82 -24.54 5.48
CA CYS A 81 -7.20 -23.23 6.00
C CYS A 81 -8.13 -22.45 5.08
N TYR A 82 -8.20 -22.80 3.80
CA TYR A 82 -9.09 -22.17 2.82
C TYR A 82 -10.53 -22.62 2.98
N THR A 83 -10.80 -23.93 3.16
CA THR A 83 -12.15 -24.46 3.26
C THR A 83 -12.69 -24.46 4.69
N GLU A 84 -11.86 -24.81 5.67
CA GLU A 84 -12.28 -24.94 7.07
C GLU A 84 -11.72 -23.85 7.99
N GLY A 85 -10.74 -23.09 7.51
CA GLY A 85 -10.05 -22.07 8.28
C GLY A 85 -10.54 -20.64 8.06
N TYR A 86 -9.59 -19.71 8.12
CA TYR A 86 -9.82 -18.29 7.97
C TYR A 86 -9.19 -17.69 6.71
N ASN A 87 -8.54 -18.51 5.86
CA ASN A 87 -7.97 -18.01 4.61
C ASN A 87 -9.08 -17.80 3.57
N CYS A 88 -9.02 -16.67 2.85
CA CYS A 88 -9.98 -16.32 1.79
C CYS A 88 -9.52 -16.79 0.40
N SER A 89 -8.30 -17.31 0.30
CA SER A 89 -7.69 -17.79 -0.95
C SER A 89 -6.72 -18.92 -0.63
N ILE A 90 -6.32 -19.63 -1.67
CA ILE A 90 -5.31 -20.70 -1.61
C ILE A 90 -3.88 -20.16 -1.41
N GLY A 91 -3.69 -18.84 -1.22
CA GLY A 91 -2.37 -18.21 -1.05
C GLY A 91 -1.72 -17.77 -2.36
N GLY A 92 -0.45 -17.35 -2.27
CA GLY A 92 0.34 -16.99 -3.45
C GLY A 92 0.25 -15.53 -3.89
N GLY A 93 -0.15 -14.62 -3.00
CA GLY A 93 -0.07 -13.16 -3.24
C GLY A 93 -1.00 -12.60 -4.32
N GLY A 94 -1.98 -13.37 -4.77
CA GLY A 94 -2.87 -13.01 -5.88
C GLY A 94 -2.25 -13.24 -7.27
N PRO A 95 -2.98 -12.98 -8.34
CA PRO A 95 -2.49 -13.20 -9.70
C PRO A 95 -1.35 -12.22 -10.02
N LYS A 96 -0.11 -12.71 -9.95
CA LYS A 96 1.06 -11.94 -10.36
C LYS A 96 0.98 -11.67 -11.86
N GLY A 97 1.11 -10.41 -12.24
CA GLY A 97 1.07 -10.00 -13.65
C GLY A 97 -0.34 -9.96 -14.27
N TYR A 98 -1.39 -10.07 -13.48
CA TYR A 98 -2.75 -9.88 -14.00
C TYR A 98 -2.93 -8.42 -14.47
N ASN A 99 -3.08 -8.28 -15.76
CA ASN A 99 -3.50 -7.04 -16.38
C ASN A 99 -4.95 -7.18 -16.82
N HIS A 100 -5.80 -6.26 -16.43
CA HIS A 100 -7.16 -6.20 -16.95
C HIS A 100 -7.14 -6.14 -18.48
N SER A 101 -8.08 -6.84 -19.12
CA SER A 101 -8.29 -6.71 -20.56
C SER A 101 -8.58 -5.25 -20.93
N GLN A 102 -8.33 -4.86 -22.17
CA GLN A 102 -8.58 -3.48 -22.63
C GLN A 102 -10.05 -3.12 -22.43
N GLU A 103 -10.97 -4.02 -22.74
CA GLU A 103 -12.41 -3.84 -22.49
C GLU A 103 -12.73 -3.55 -21.01
N THR A 104 -12.12 -4.29 -20.08
CA THR A 104 -12.30 -4.03 -18.63
C THR A 104 -11.74 -2.67 -18.23
N LYS A 105 -10.57 -2.29 -18.75
CA LYS A 105 -9.98 -0.97 -18.50
C LYS A 105 -10.88 0.15 -19.02
N ASP A 106 -11.48 -0.03 -20.19
CA ASP A 106 -12.38 0.95 -20.80
C ASP A 106 -13.69 1.08 -20.00
N LYS A 107 -14.27 -0.03 -19.53
CA LYS A 107 -15.44 -0.02 -18.64
C LYS A 107 -15.12 0.70 -17.32
N MET A 108 -13.97 0.42 -16.69
CA MET A 108 -13.54 1.10 -15.47
C MET A 108 -13.33 2.60 -15.71
N SER A 109 -12.70 2.97 -16.84
CA SER A 109 -12.49 4.37 -17.22
C SER A 109 -13.81 5.11 -17.47
N ALA A 110 -14.77 4.48 -18.14
CA ALA A 110 -16.10 5.04 -18.39
C ALA A 110 -16.84 5.27 -17.05
N SER A 111 -16.88 4.28 -16.19
CA SER A 111 -17.50 4.38 -14.87
C SER A 111 -16.88 5.51 -14.01
N HIS A 112 -15.56 5.69 -14.07
CA HIS A 112 -14.89 6.79 -13.37
C HIS A 112 -15.18 8.17 -13.97
N LYS A 113 -15.45 8.25 -15.26
CA LYS A 113 -15.83 9.53 -15.91
C LYS A 113 -17.24 9.96 -15.53
N GLU A 114 -18.16 9.01 -15.36
CA GLU A 114 -19.55 9.28 -14.98
C GLU A 114 -19.69 9.68 -13.50
N LEU A 115 -18.79 9.20 -12.65
CA LEU A 115 -18.79 9.58 -11.23
C LEU A 115 -18.27 11.01 -11.07
N PRO A 116 -19.03 11.91 -10.43
CA PRO A 116 -18.52 13.24 -10.12
C PRO A 116 -17.24 13.10 -9.31
N SER A 117 -16.14 13.65 -9.78
CA SER A 117 -14.89 13.66 -9.02
C SER A 117 -15.16 14.21 -7.63
N HIS A 118 -14.81 13.47 -6.57
CA HIS A 118 -14.93 13.92 -5.17
C HIS A 118 -14.29 15.30 -4.93
N ARG A 119 -13.38 15.72 -5.82
CA ARG A 119 -12.70 17.03 -5.80
C ARG A 119 -13.23 18.03 -6.84
N LYS A 120 -14.11 17.61 -7.77
CA LYS A 120 -14.64 18.50 -8.79
C LYS A 120 -15.55 19.55 -8.13
N GLY A 121 -15.17 20.82 -8.20
CA GLY A 121 -15.89 21.93 -7.58
C GLY A 121 -15.46 22.29 -6.16
N LYS A 122 -14.64 21.50 -5.48
CA LYS A 122 -14.01 21.93 -4.22
C LYS A 122 -12.79 22.80 -4.58
N LYS A 123 -13.01 24.10 -4.72
CA LYS A 123 -11.91 25.08 -4.68
C LYS A 123 -11.13 24.82 -3.40
N GLY A 124 -9.79 24.86 -3.50
CA GLY A 124 -8.83 24.40 -2.52
C GLY A 124 -9.29 24.59 -1.07
N ILE A 125 -9.14 23.53 -0.29
CA ILE A 125 -9.52 23.42 1.12
C ILE A 125 -8.87 24.53 2.00
N HIS A 126 -7.94 25.28 1.42
CA HIS A 126 -7.21 26.32 2.12
C HIS A 126 -7.59 27.70 1.59
N THR A 127 -7.99 28.57 2.52
CA THR A 127 -8.21 30.00 2.25
C THR A 127 -6.93 30.65 1.72
N ALA A 128 -7.04 31.76 1.01
CA ALA A 128 -5.88 32.54 0.56
C ALA A 128 -4.92 32.87 1.71
N GLU A 129 -5.46 33.16 2.90
CA GLU A 129 -4.69 33.42 4.12
C GLU A 129 -3.93 32.19 4.61
N ALA A 130 -4.57 31.00 4.63
CA ALA A 130 -3.91 29.76 5.01
C ALA A 130 -2.79 29.40 4.03
N ASN A 131 -2.99 29.63 2.73
CA ASN A 131 -1.94 29.44 1.71
C ASN A 131 -0.76 30.42 1.90
N ARG A 132 -1.05 31.67 2.23
CA ARG A 132 -0.01 32.68 2.55
C ARG A 132 0.79 32.24 3.77
N LYS A 133 0.15 31.88 4.88
CA LYS A 133 0.82 31.39 6.10
C LYS A 133 1.72 30.19 5.82
N ARG A 134 1.23 29.22 5.03
CA ARG A 134 2.05 28.06 4.62
C ARG A 134 3.28 28.47 3.80
N SER A 135 3.10 29.40 2.87
CA SER A 135 4.21 29.91 2.04
C SER A 135 5.25 30.64 2.90
N GLU A 136 4.82 31.47 3.84
CA GLU A 136 5.71 32.19 4.76
C GLU A 136 6.47 31.23 5.69
N THR A 137 5.77 30.24 6.27
CA THR A 137 6.39 29.18 7.09
C THR A 137 7.43 28.40 6.29
N LEU A 138 7.11 28.05 5.03
CA LEU A 138 8.03 27.34 4.16
C LEU A 138 9.26 28.19 3.82
N LYS A 139 9.07 29.46 3.45
CA LYS A 139 10.18 30.39 3.20
C LYS A 139 11.08 30.58 4.43
N LYS A 140 10.45 30.67 5.62
CA LYS A 140 11.18 30.74 6.88
C LYS A 140 12.02 29.49 7.10
N SER A 141 11.46 28.30 6.94
CA SER A 141 12.18 27.04 7.15
C SER A 141 13.38 26.84 6.20
N TYR A 142 13.32 27.38 4.98
CA TYR A 142 14.47 27.39 4.08
C TYR A 142 15.54 28.43 4.52
N ARG A 143 15.12 29.59 5.01
CA ARG A 143 16.02 30.64 5.50
C ARG A 143 16.76 30.24 6.77
N ASP A 144 16.04 29.59 7.69
CA ASP A 144 16.58 29.15 8.98
C ASP A 144 17.36 27.81 8.85
N GLY A 145 17.48 27.24 7.63
CA GLY A 145 18.22 26.02 7.38
C GLY A 145 17.56 24.74 7.94
N THR A 146 16.38 24.86 8.57
CA THR A 146 15.62 23.69 9.09
C THR A 146 15.10 22.80 7.97
N ARG A 147 14.97 23.34 6.75
CA ARG A 147 14.61 22.61 5.55
C ARG A 147 15.60 22.90 4.42
N LYS A 148 16.26 21.86 3.95
CA LYS A 148 17.12 21.96 2.77
C LYS A 148 16.29 21.87 1.49
N PRO A 149 16.62 22.62 0.41
CA PRO A 149 16.06 22.36 -0.90
C PRO A 149 16.27 20.90 -1.28
N ARG A 150 15.27 20.31 -1.94
CA ARG A 150 15.41 18.94 -2.45
C ARG A 150 16.46 18.98 -3.56
N ASP A 151 17.46 18.12 -3.44
CA ASP A 151 18.38 17.88 -4.56
C ASP A 151 17.63 17.05 -5.61
N TYR A 152 17.55 17.58 -6.81
CA TYR A 152 16.92 16.94 -7.96
C TYR A 152 17.95 16.51 -9.00
N SER A 153 19.25 16.53 -8.68
CA SER A 153 20.31 16.16 -9.63
C SER A 153 20.10 14.75 -10.18
N ASP A 154 19.69 13.81 -9.31
CA ASP A 154 19.48 12.39 -9.70
C ASP A 154 18.24 12.14 -10.56
N ILE A 155 17.27 13.08 -10.54
CA ILE A 155 15.99 12.94 -11.26
C ILE A 155 15.74 14.06 -12.27
N SER A 156 16.75 14.89 -12.54
CA SER A 156 16.72 15.95 -13.53
C SER A 156 17.34 15.51 -14.87
N GLY A 157 16.99 16.17 -15.94
CA GLY A 157 17.52 15.87 -17.27
C GLY A 157 17.21 14.45 -17.73
N GLU A 158 18.20 13.74 -18.26
CA GLU A 158 18.04 12.40 -18.84
C GLU A 158 17.64 11.31 -17.84
N ASN A 159 17.88 11.52 -16.56
CA ASN A 159 17.50 10.62 -15.48
C ASN A 159 16.01 10.72 -15.11
N ASN A 160 15.32 11.76 -15.60
CA ASN A 160 13.88 11.90 -15.39
C ASN A 160 13.10 11.08 -16.42
N GLY A 161 12.30 10.12 -15.97
CA GLY A 161 11.47 9.29 -16.85
C GLY A 161 10.53 10.08 -17.76
N ASN A 162 10.12 11.31 -17.37
CA ASN A 162 9.30 12.20 -18.19
C ASN A 162 10.12 13.02 -19.21
N TYR A 163 11.42 13.13 -19.04
CA TYR A 163 12.30 13.82 -19.97
C TYR A 163 12.35 13.13 -21.34
N LYS A 164 12.40 11.79 -21.32
CA LYS A 164 12.44 10.94 -22.54
C LYS A 164 11.17 11.05 -23.40
N THR A 165 10.05 11.46 -22.81
CA THR A 165 8.78 11.62 -23.53
C THR A 165 8.60 13.00 -24.16
N GLY A 166 9.55 13.90 -24.00
CA GLY A 166 9.50 15.27 -24.55
C GLY A 166 8.42 16.18 -23.97
N LYS A 167 7.62 15.69 -23.02
CA LYS A 167 6.43 16.37 -22.50
C LYS A 167 6.72 17.73 -21.85
N TYR A 168 7.95 17.97 -21.36
CA TYR A 168 8.32 19.19 -20.65
C TYR A 168 9.46 19.98 -21.30
N LEU A 169 9.96 19.54 -22.45
CA LEU A 169 11.07 20.24 -23.14
C LEU A 169 10.77 21.71 -23.45
N GLY A 170 9.54 22.04 -23.80
CA GLY A 170 9.11 23.40 -24.11
C GLY A 170 9.02 24.32 -22.89
N GLU A 171 8.62 23.83 -21.74
CA GLU A 171 8.46 24.61 -20.50
C GLU A 171 9.81 24.88 -19.84
N TYR A 172 10.71 23.91 -19.85
CA TYR A 172 12.06 24.06 -19.28
C TYR A 172 12.92 25.01 -20.13
N ALA A 173 12.80 24.99 -21.44
CA ALA A 173 13.46 25.93 -22.32
C ALA A 173 12.96 27.38 -22.11
N ARG A 174 11.65 27.56 -21.86
CA ARG A 174 11.06 28.86 -21.52
C ARG A 174 11.52 29.36 -20.15
N TYR A 175 11.69 28.47 -19.19
CA TYR A 175 12.16 28.80 -17.84
C TYR A 175 13.63 29.27 -17.85
N LYS A 176 14.52 28.56 -18.56
CA LYS A 176 15.90 28.98 -18.74
C LYS A 176 16.04 30.35 -19.43
N LYS A 177 15.20 30.59 -20.44
CA LYS A 177 15.23 31.86 -21.17
C LYS A 177 14.81 33.07 -20.31
N LYS A 178 14.01 32.86 -19.26
CA LYS A 178 13.61 33.91 -18.30
C LYS A 178 14.65 34.20 -17.22
N GLN A 179 15.64 33.34 -17.03
CA GLN A 179 16.72 33.53 -16.03
C GLN A 179 18.00 34.10 -16.65
N SER A 180 18.08 34.09 -17.97
CA SER A 180 19.24 34.65 -18.73
C SER A 180 18.96 36.02 -19.39
N ALA A 181 17.82 36.61 -19.07
CA ALA A 181 17.45 38.00 -19.44
C ALA A 181 17.26 38.82 -18.19
#